data_0d55375f7af33a4de414e3aac4eae85d
#
_entry.id   0d55375f7af33a4de414e3aac4eae85d
#
_cell.length_a   1.000
_cell.length_b   1.000
_cell.length_c   1.000
_cell.angle_alpha   90.00
_cell.angle_beta   90.00
_cell.angle_gamma   90.00
#
_symmetry.space_group_name_H-M   'P 1'
#
loop_
_entity.id
_entity.type
_entity.pdbx_description
1 polymer ?
#
loop_
_entity_poly.entity_id
_entity_poly.type
_entity_poly.pdbx_seq_one_letter_code
_entity_poly.pdbx_strand_id
1 'polypeptide(L)'
;MKLLKELLHSPLYLLQGLRYHFDGVFVTPKPRMIQFPVCDRCNARCIMCNRWQKDTATEIGIEKIREVFSSGLFSNIEDVNLHGGEPTLRRDLAEICRIIQNACPNLKRMWISTNGLGTERIEKRILEIIDVLNFGKLKALAINVSLHGLEETHDRIRGIQGGFKQSTETVRRLKKLSESYPIKLSIGTVIQPLNLYELDAMEDLARRLVVPIFFQPLMFDKFFNISGDTQLSFSEQEMETFKKVIEEKLANGISTTHFYWRDLLSMMNGSKRKSPCAFDRYVFSLYPTGEVLPCSREDWTVFGNVHDEPADKIWFGGKAKAVRQRMKKEVCPGCSFYCGVEFALQKEFFTYLRFYLKRRISDHP
;
A
#
# COMPACT_ATOMS: atom_id res chain seq x y z
N MET A 1 7.81 24.28 -5.11
CA MET A 1 8.75 24.89 -6.10
C MET A 1 9.75 23.88 -6.68
N LYS A 2 10.43 23.03 -5.86
CA LYS A 2 11.41 22.05 -6.38
C LYS A 2 10.79 21.03 -7.34
N LEU A 3 9.62 20.49 -6.99
CA LEU A 3 8.90 19.51 -7.82
C LEU A 3 8.38 20.08 -9.15
N LEU A 4 7.97 21.36 -9.17
CA LEU A 4 7.54 22.03 -10.40
C LEU A 4 8.74 22.30 -11.34
N LYS A 5 9.90 22.63 -10.80
CA LYS A 5 11.13 22.74 -11.58
C LYS A 5 11.54 21.39 -12.19
N GLU A 6 11.39 20.31 -11.42
CA GLU A 6 11.64 18.94 -11.91
C GLU A 6 10.61 18.51 -12.97
N LEU A 7 9.35 18.90 -12.84
CA LEU A 7 8.28 18.61 -13.81
C LEU A 7 8.43 19.42 -15.12
N LEU A 8 8.82 20.68 -15.05
CA LEU A 8 9.01 21.53 -16.21
C LEU A 8 10.28 21.24 -17.00
N HIS A 9 11.26 20.56 -16.41
CA HIS A 9 12.52 20.23 -17.04
C HIS A 9 12.58 18.82 -17.63
N SER A 10 11.51 18.03 -17.59
CA SER A 10 11.53 16.68 -18.15
C SER A 10 10.40 16.45 -19.17
N PRO A 11 10.70 16.59 -20.49
CA PRO A 11 9.80 16.13 -21.55
C PRO A 11 9.35 14.68 -21.39
N LEU A 12 10.19 13.85 -20.74
CA LEU A 12 9.88 12.46 -20.39
C LEU A 12 8.69 12.32 -19.44
N TYR A 13 8.48 13.27 -18.52
CA TYR A 13 7.33 13.26 -17.60
C TYR A 13 6.01 13.54 -18.33
N LEU A 14 6.03 14.48 -19.28
CA LEU A 14 4.88 14.76 -20.16
C LEU A 14 4.52 13.54 -21.02
N LEU A 15 5.51 12.91 -21.62
CA LEU A 15 5.33 11.69 -22.42
C LEU A 15 4.84 10.52 -21.57
N GLN A 16 5.34 10.38 -20.33
CA GLN A 16 4.86 9.36 -19.40
C GLN A 16 3.41 9.62 -18.98
N GLY A 17 3.03 10.87 -18.74
CA GLY A 17 1.64 11.25 -18.41
C GLY A 17 0.68 11.03 -19.57
N LEU A 18 1.07 11.37 -20.77
CA LEU A 18 0.32 11.08 -22.01
C LEU A 18 0.14 9.57 -22.16
N ARG A 19 1.23 8.80 -22.07
CA ARG A 19 1.17 7.36 -22.14
C ARG A 19 0.27 6.78 -21.06
N TYR A 20 0.38 7.25 -19.81
CA TYR A 20 -0.48 6.81 -18.71
C TYR A 20 -1.98 7.05 -19.03
N HIS A 21 -2.30 8.18 -19.64
CA HIS A 21 -3.67 8.53 -19.99
C HIS A 21 -4.25 7.60 -21.07
N PHE A 22 -3.43 7.22 -22.06
CA PHE A 22 -3.84 6.35 -23.17
C PHE A 22 -3.72 4.86 -22.84
N ASP A 23 -2.85 4.46 -21.91
CA ASP A 23 -2.71 3.07 -21.45
C ASP A 23 -4.04 2.59 -20.84
N GLY A 24 -4.51 1.44 -21.29
CA GLY A 24 -5.76 0.82 -20.82
C GLY A 24 -7.03 1.34 -21.49
N VAL A 25 -6.94 2.30 -22.41
CA VAL A 25 -8.07 2.69 -23.28
C VAL A 25 -8.20 1.71 -24.44
N PHE A 26 -7.11 1.45 -25.14
CA PHE A 26 -7.10 0.58 -26.33
C PHE A 26 -6.52 -0.81 -26.05
N VAL A 27 -5.49 -0.90 -25.21
CA VAL A 27 -4.79 -2.15 -24.90
C VAL A 27 -4.57 -2.25 -23.38
N THR A 28 -4.76 -3.43 -22.82
CA THR A 28 -4.38 -3.70 -21.42
C THR A 28 -2.86 -3.66 -21.31
N PRO A 29 -2.26 -2.72 -20.56
CA PRO A 29 -0.81 -2.65 -20.42
C PRO A 29 -0.29 -3.80 -19.54
N LYS A 30 1.00 -4.13 -19.63
CA LYS A 30 1.67 -4.95 -18.63
C LYS A 30 1.59 -4.28 -17.26
N PRO A 31 1.52 -5.04 -16.15
CA PRO A 31 1.51 -4.47 -14.82
C PRO A 31 2.83 -3.71 -14.54
N ARG A 32 2.75 -2.73 -13.66
CA ARG A 32 3.90 -1.91 -13.21
C ARG A 32 4.09 -1.97 -11.70
N MET A 33 3.12 -2.52 -10.99
CA MET A 33 3.14 -2.70 -9.55
C MET A 33 2.63 -4.09 -9.19
N ILE A 34 3.21 -4.69 -8.17
CA ILE A 34 2.73 -5.93 -7.55
C ILE A 34 2.25 -5.62 -6.15
N GLN A 35 1.05 -6.13 -5.82
CA GLN A 35 0.56 -6.28 -4.47
C GLN A 35 0.54 -7.78 -4.16
N PHE A 36 1.33 -8.19 -3.17
CA PHE A 36 1.44 -9.60 -2.83
C PHE A 36 1.40 -9.81 -1.31
N PRO A 37 0.21 -10.07 -0.76
CA PRO A 37 0.11 -10.67 0.56
C PRO A 37 0.72 -12.07 0.51
N VAL A 38 1.95 -12.21 0.97
CA VAL A 38 2.73 -13.46 0.83
C VAL A 38 2.22 -14.59 1.72
N CYS A 39 1.44 -14.28 2.77
CA CYS A 39 0.78 -15.23 3.66
C CYS A 39 -0.42 -14.60 4.35
N ASP A 40 -1.31 -15.45 4.87
CA ASP A 40 -2.43 -15.05 5.74
C ASP A 40 -2.10 -15.24 7.22
N ARG A 41 -1.09 -16.06 7.56
CA ARG A 41 -0.63 -16.24 8.94
C ARG A 41 -0.23 -14.92 9.57
N CYS A 42 -0.71 -14.68 10.80
CA CYS A 42 -0.37 -13.49 11.56
C CYS A 42 -0.26 -13.82 13.06
N ASN A 43 0.68 -13.19 13.74
CA ASN A 43 0.84 -13.27 15.20
C ASN A 43 0.16 -12.11 15.94
N ALA A 44 -0.53 -11.19 15.24
CA ALA A 44 -1.42 -10.19 15.81
C ALA A 44 -2.89 -10.63 15.73
N ARG A 45 -3.75 -9.97 16.50
CA ARG A 45 -5.21 -10.20 16.58
C ARG A 45 -5.96 -8.88 16.43
N CYS A 46 -5.55 -8.08 15.42
CA CYS A 46 -6.06 -6.73 15.21
C CYS A 46 -7.59 -6.73 15.07
N ILE A 47 -8.25 -5.85 15.82
CA ILE A 47 -9.71 -5.68 15.78
C ILE A 47 -10.22 -5.22 14.40
N MET A 48 -9.37 -4.53 13.63
CA MET A 48 -9.66 -4.02 12.29
C MET A 48 -9.20 -4.97 11.17
N CYS A 49 -8.85 -6.22 11.49
CA CYS A 49 -8.31 -7.14 10.48
C CYS A 49 -8.49 -8.59 10.96
N ASN A 50 -9.24 -9.38 10.21
CA ASN A 50 -9.50 -10.77 10.52
C ASN A 50 -8.72 -11.77 9.64
N ARG A 51 -7.65 -11.33 8.98
CA ARG A 51 -6.81 -12.24 8.17
C ARG A 51 -6.20 -13.37 8.99
N TRP A 52 -5.87 -13.13 10.23
CA TRP A 52 -5.34 -14.13 11.17
C TRP A 52 -6.29 -15.31 11.45
N GLN A 53 -7.56 -15.19 11.05
CA GLN A 53 -8.58 -16.25 11.13
C GLN A 53 -8.67 -17.09 9.85
N LYS A 54 -7.99 -16.69 8.77
CA LYS A 54 -8.03 -17.41 7.49
C LYS A 54 -7.25 -18.73 7.57
N ASP A 55 -7.72 -19.72 6.84
CA ASP A 55 -6.96 -20.97 6.65
C ASP A 55 -5.70 -20.69 5.83
N THR A 56 -4.58 -21.24 6.28
CA THR A 56 -3.27 -21.08 5.65
C THR A 56 -2.78 -22.37 4.97
N ALA A 57 -3.58 -23.42 4.96
CA ALA A 57 -3.19 -24.72 4.40
C ALA A 57 -2.97 -24.68 2.88
N THR A 58 -3.58 -23.71 2.19
CA THR A 58 -3.57 -23.58 0.73
C THR A 58 -2.65 -22.46 0.23
N GLU A 59 -1.77 -21.92 1.07
CA GLU A 59 -0.82 -20.87 0.65
C GLU A 59 0.16 -21.41 -0.40
N ILE A 60 0.37 -20.63 -1.49
CA ILE A 60 1.29 -21.02 -2.57
C ILE A 60 2.73 -21.17 -2.06
N GLY A 61 3.35 -22.27 -2.45
CA GLY A 61 4.75 -22.57 -2.12
C GLY A 61 5.73 -21.82 -3.02
N ILE A 62 7.02 -21.90 -2.65
CA ILE A 62 8.10 -21.18 -3.36
C ILE A 62 8.22 -21.59 -4.84
N GLU A 63 7.98 -22.85 -5.17
CA GLU A 63 8.07 -23.33 -6.56
C GLU A 63 6.96 -22.73 -7.43
N LYS A 64 5.72 -22.64 -6.92
CA LYS A 64 4.65 -21.97 -7.64
C LYS A 64 4.93 -20.47 -7.80
N ILE A 65 5.50 -19.81 -6.78
CA ILE A 65 5.93 -18.41 -6.88
C ILE A 65 6.99 -18.26 -7.98
N ARG A 66 7.98 -19.15 -8.06
CA ARG A 66 9.00 -19.16 -9.11
C ARG A 66 8.40 -19.32 -10.49
N GLU A 67 7.45 -20.25 -10.64
CA GLU A 67 6.71 -20.48 -11.89
C GLU A 67 5.97 -19.22 -12.33
N VAL A 68 5.18 -18.60 -11.43
CA VAL A 68 4.42 -17.37 -11.71
C VAL A 68 5.35 -16.26 -12.20
N PHE A 69 6.45 -16.03 -11.49
CA PHE A 69 7.38 -14.95 -11.82
C PHE A 69 8.35 -15.28 -12.96
N SER A 70 8.32 -16.47 -13.55
CA SER A 70 9.04 -16.79 -14.79
C SER A 70 8.42 -16.13 -16.02
N SER A 71 7.18 -15.64 -15.92
CA SER A 71 6.47 -14.98 -17.02
C SER A 71 7.07 -13.63 -17.39
N GLY A 72 7.22 -13.35 -18.69
CA GLY A 72 7.60 -12.03 -19.21
C GLY A 72 6.57 -10.91 -18.93
N LEU A 73 5.46 -11.23 -18.27
CA LEU A 73 4.45 -10.27 -17.82
C LEU A 73 5.06 -9.21 -16.91
N PHE A 74 5.99 -9.60 -16.04
CA PHE A 74 6.54 -8.75 -14.97
C PHE A 74 7.70 -7.84 -15.39
N SER A 75 8.04 -7.81 -16.67
CA SER A 75 9.17 -7.01 -17.18
C SER A 75 9.04 -5.50 -16.95
N ASN A 76 7.81 -4.98 -16.78
CA ASN A 76 7.55 -3.54 -16.57
C ASN A 76 7.32 -3.16 -15.09
N ILE A 77 7.50 -4.10 -14.18
CA ILE A 77 7.29 -3.84 -12.74
C ILE A 77 8.34 -2.83 -12.24
N GLU A 78 7.85 -1.80 -11.58
CA GLU A 78 8.63 -0.75 -10.92
C GLU A 78 8.53 -0.80 -9.40
N ASP A 79 7.40 -1.26 -8.89
CA ASP A 79 7.09 -1.32 -7.45
C ASP A 79 6.52 -2.67 -7.04
N VAL A 80 6.96 -3.16 -5.89
CA VAL A 80 6.45 -4.38 -5.26
C VAL A 80 6.13 -4.09 -3.82
N ASN A 81 4.94 -4.45 -3.37
CA ASN A 81 4.52 -4.39 -1.98
C ASN A 81 4.24 -5.80 -1.45
N LEU A 82 5.07 -6.25 -0.54
CA LEU A 82 4.95 -7.53 0.16
C LEU A 82 4.33 -7.28 1.53
N HIS A 83 3.20 -7.91 1.77
CA HIS A 83 2.44 -7.77 3.00
C HIS A 83 1.69 -9.07 3.29
N GLY A 84 0.55 -9.03 3.97
CA GLY A 84 -0.30 -10.20 4.22
C GLY A 84 -0.84 -10.21 5.63
N GLY A 85 -0.78 -11.34 6.30
CA GLY A 85 -0.84 -11.43 7.74
C GLY A 85 0.42 -10.79 8.33
N GLU A 86 1.43 -11.59 8.63
CA GLU A 86 2.78 -11.08 8.96
C GLU A 86 3.82 -11.74 8.04
N PRO A 87 4.37 -11.01 7.06
CA PRO A 87 5.27 -11.59 6.06
C PRO A 87 6.54 -12.20 6.67
N THR A 88 7.05 -11.67 7.78
CA THR A 88 8.26 -12.16 8.43
C THR A 88 8.09 -13.53 9.11
N LEU A 89 6.88 -14.04 9.22
CA LEU A 89 6.61 -15.43 9.63
C LEU A 89 6.94 -16.43 8.52
N ARG A 90 7.03 -15.98 7.27
CA ARG A 90 7.41 -16.79 6.14
C ARG A 90 8.93 -17.00 6.11
N ARG A 91 9.38 -18.25 6.19
CA ARG A 91 10.83 -18.58 6.28
C ARG A 91 11.57 -18.33 4.97
N ASP A 92 10.87 -18.44 3.85
CA ASP A 92 11.35 -18.27 2.49
C ASP A 92 11.16 -16.85 1.94
N LEU A 93 10.86 -15.86 2.81
CA LEU A 93 10.60 -14.47 2.37
C LEU A 93 11.78 -13.86 1.61
N ALA A 94 13.03 -14.13 2.02
CA ALA A 94 14.21 -13.66 1.31
C ALA A 94 14.31 -14.23 -0.11
N GLU A 95 14.02 -15.52 -0.28
CA GLU A 95 13.99 -16.17 -1.58
C GLU A 95 12.86 -15.60 -2.47
N ILE A 96 11.68 -15.32 -1.91
CA ILE A 96 10.60 -14.63 -2.62
C ILE A 96 11.08 -13.27 -3.14
N CYS A 97 11.72 -12.48 -2.30
CA CYS A 97 12.29 -11.18 -2.70
C CYS A 97 13.29 -11.31 -3.84
N ARG A 98 14.16 -12.32 -3.79
CA ARG A 98 15.16 -12.62 -4.82
C ARG A 98 14.51 -13.03 -6.15
N ILE A 99 13.52 -13.93 -6.11
CA ILE A 99 12.76 -14.36 -7.30
C ILE A 99 12.12 -13.15 -7.97
N ILE A 100 11.42 -12.31 -7.18
CA ILE A 100 10.74 -11.12 -7.70
C ILE A 100 11.73 -10.13 -8.30
N GLN A 101 12.85 -9.85 -7.62
CA GLN A 101 13.85 -8.93 -8.15
C GLN A 101 14.44 -9.42 -9.48
N ASN A 102 14.70 -10.72 -9.61
CA ASN A 102 15.23 -11.30 -10.84
C ASN A 102 14.22 -11.25 -12.00
N ALA A 103 12.94 -11.42 -11.70
CA ALA A 103 11.86 -11.38 -12.68
C ALA A 103 11.50 -9.94 -13.14
N CYS A 104 11.87 -8.93 -12.35
CA CYS A 104 11.46 -7.55 -12.54
C CYS A 104 12.65 -6.64 -12.83
N PRO A 105 13.16 -6.59 -14.09
CA PRO A 105 14.39 -5.84 -14.44
C PRO A 105 14.27 -4.32 -14.21
N ASN A 106 13.06 -3.79 -14.19
CA ASN A 106 12.76 -2.36 -13.96
C ASN A 106 12.38 -2.02 -12.51
N LEU A 107 12.55 -2.97 -11.58
CA LEU A 107 12.19 -2.78 -10.18
C LEU A 107 13.00 -1.65 -9.54
N LYS A 108 12.29 -0.66 -8.99
CA LYS A 108 12.85 0.52 -8.32
C LYS A 108 12.66 0.48 -6.82
N ARG A 109 11.54 -0.07 -6.36
CA ARG A 109 11.15 -0.11 -4.94
C ARG A 109 10.55 -1.46 -4.57
N MET A 110 10.97 -1.98 -3.45
CA MET A 110 10.36 -3.14 -2.80
C MET A 110 9.96 -2.73 -1.39
N TRP A 111 8.69 -2.92 -1.05
CA TRP A 111 8.10 -2.58 0.24
C TRP A 111 7.78 -3.84 1.01
N ILE A 112 8.04 -3.81 2.31
CA ILE A 112 7.60 -4.85 3.25
C ILE A 112 6.85 -4.16 4.36
N SER A 113 5.60 -4.60 4.60
CA SER A 113 4.79 -4.12 5.72
C SER A 113 4.79 -5.17 6.81
N THR A 114 5.25 -4.81 8.01
CA THR A 114 5.29 -5.70 9.18
C THR A 114 4.48 -5.12 10.34
N ASN A 115 3.95 -6.00 11.17
CA ASN A 115 3.25 -5.60 12.39
C ASN A 115 4.20 -5.18 13.53
N GLY A 116 5.50 -5.41 13.39
CA GLY A 116 6.49 -5.05 14.39
C GLY A 116 6.64 -6.02 15.57
N LEU A 117 5.87 -7.12 15.63
CA LEU A 117 5.88 -8.08 16.73
C LEU A 117 6.92 -9.19 16.50
N GLY A 118 7.79 -9.41 17.48
CA GLY A 118 8.89 -10.35 17.39
C GLY A 118 10.14 -9.77 16.76
N THR A 119 10.68 -8.75 17.40
CA THR A 119 11.77 -7.88 16.94
C THR A 119 12.98 -8.65 16.38
N GLU A 120 13.49 -9.67 17.10
CA GLU A 120 14.65 -10.46 16.63
C GLU A 120 14.36 -11.21 15.32
N ARG A 121 13.14 -11.77 15.20
CA ARG A 121 12.74 -12.48 13.98
C ARG A 121 12.67 -11.51 12.80
N ILE A 122 12.07 -10.32 13.01
CA ILE A 122 11.93 -9.30 11.97
C ILE A 122 13.31 -8.83 11.52
N GLU A 123 14.18 -8.46 12.45
CA GLU A 123 15.55 -8.05 12.16
C GLU A 123 16.30 -9.12 11.36
N LYS A 124 16.26 -10.37 11.82
CA LYS A 124 16.86 -11.50 11.11
C LYS A 124 16.34 -11.64 9.69
N ARG A 125 15.00 -11.57 9.48
CA ARG A 125 14.40 -11.66 8.13
C ARG A 125 14.82 -10.52 7.23
N ILE A 126 14.90 -9.30 7.76
CA ILE A 126 15.34 -8.15 6.99
C ILE A 126 16.81 -8.28 6.58
N LEU A 127 17.68 -8.77 7.46
CA LEU A 127 19.08 -9.05 7.11
C LEU A 127 19.20 -10.14 6.03
N GLU A 128 18.47 -11.24 6.15
CA GLU A 128 18.42 -12.29 5.11
C GLU A 128 17.95 -11.75 3.75
N ILE A 129 17.00 -10.79 3.73
CA ILE A 129 16.54 -10.14 2.51
C ILE A 129 17.62 -9.23 1.94
N ILE A 130 18.30 -8.47 2.77
CA ILE A 130 19.41 -7.58 2.37
C ILE A 130 20.53 -8.37 1.71
N ASP A 131 20.86 -9.52 2.24
CA ASP A 131 21.95 -10.39 1.74
C ASP A 131 21.67 -10.93 0.32
N VAL A 132 20.40 -11.09 -0.05
CA VAL A 132 20.03 -11.65 -1.36
C VAL A 132 19.65 -10.59 -2.40
N LEU A 133 19.42 -9.34 -1.99
CA LEU A 133 19.01 -8.27 -2.90
C LEU A 133 20.20 -7.55 -3.54
N ASN A 134 20.06 -7.24 -4.83
CA ASN A 134 21.00 -6.41 -5.56
C ASN A 134 20.61 -4.93 -5.50
N PHE A 135 21.27 -4.16 -4.65
CA PHE A 135 21.03 -2.72 -4.48
C PHE A 135 21.67 -1.86 -5.58
N GLY A 136 22.43 -2.41 -6.53
CA GLY A 136 22.81 -1.72 -7.75
C GLY A 136 21.61 -1.44 -8.67
N LYS A 137 20.55 -2.27 -8.57
CA LYS A 137 19.30 -2.11 -9.32
C LYS A 137 18.19 -1.51 -8.47
N LEU A 138 18.04 -1.99 -7.25
CA LEU A 138 17.03 -1.54 -6.29
C LEU A 138 17.59 -0.39 -5.45
N LYS A 139 16.96 0.78 -5.52
CA LYS A 139 17.46 1.96 -4.79
C LYS A 139 17.42 1.83 -3.27
N ALA A 140 16.41 1.15 -2.74
CA ALA A 140 16.26 0.87 -1.32
C ALA A 140 15.19 -0.20 -1.07
N LEU A 141 15.35 -0.94 0.02
CA LEU A 141 14.30 -1.73 0.64
C LEU A 141 13.46 -0.81 1.53
N ALA A 142 12.18 -0.67 1.25
CA ALA A 142 11.28 0.12 2.08
C ALA A 142 10.58 -0.79 3.10
N ILE A 143 10.61 -0.41 4.37
CA ILE A 143 9.98 -1.17 5.45
C ILE A 143 8.98 -0.25 6.14
N ASN A 144 7.74 -0.71 6.24
CA ASN A 144 6.69 -0.03 6.96
C ASN A 144 6.33 -0.85 8.21
N VAL A 145 6.57 -0.27 9.39
CA VAL A 145 6.17 -0.87 10.66
C VAL A 145 4.83 -0.28 11.08
N SER A 146 3.86 -1.15 11.28
CA SER A 146 2.52 -0.71 11.66
C SER A 146 2.45 -0.37 13.14
N LEU A 147 2.09 0.89 13.45
CA LEU A 147 1.87 1.38 14.80
C LEU A 147 0.55 2.16 14.83
N HIS A 148 -0.42 1.74 15.62
CA HIS A 148 -1.82 2.22 15.50
C HIS A 148 -2.34 2.96 16.72
N GLY A 149 -1.49 3.51 17.53
CA GLY A 149 -1.80 4.25 18.75
C GLY A 149 -0.60 4.22 19.69
N LEU A 150 -0.75 4.82 20.84
CA LEU A 150 0.23 4.77 21.93
C LEU A 150 -0.14 3.64 22.89
N GLU A 151 0.84 3.05 23.51
CA GLU A 151 0.75 2.09 24.61
C GLU A 151 -0.50 1.20 24.58
N GLU A 152 -1.45 1.41 25.49
CA GLU A 152 -2.65 0.60 25.65
C GLU A 152 -3.58 0.67 24.42
N THR A 153 -3.66 1.82 23.76
CA THR A 153 -4.46 1.97 22.53
C THR A 153 -3.92 1.07 21.43
N HIS A 154 -2.60 1.05 21.25
CA HIS A 154 -1.98 0.15 20.29
C HIS A 154 -2.22 -1.32 20.64
N ASP A 155 -2.00 -1.68 21.91
CA ASP A 155 -2.16 -3.06 22.39
C ASP A 155 -3.60 -3.55 22.21
N ARG A 156 -4.58 -2.69 22.51
CA ARG A 156 -6.00 -2.97 22.30
C ARG A 156 -6.33 -3.16 20.82
N ILE A 157 -5.86 -2.27 19.95
CA ILE A 157 -6.08 -2.37 18.49
C ILE A 157 -5.44 -3.63 17.92
N ARG A 158 -4.25 -3.99 18.40
CA ARG A 158 -3.52 -5.18 17.95
C ARG A 158 -4.00 -6.49 18.56
N GLY A 159 -4.74 -6.43 19.67
CA GLY A 159 -5.13 -7.58 20.48
C GLY A 159 -3.92 -8.31 21.09
N ILE A 160 -2.84 -7.58 21.39
CA ILE A 160 -1.58 -8.13 21.93
C ILE A 160 -1.07 -7.20 23.03
N GLN A 161 -1.04 -7.66 24.27
CA GLN A 161 -0.46 -6.94 25.39
C GLN A 161 1.07 -6.80 25.21
N GLY A 162 1.59 -5.60 25.43
CA GLY A 162 3.01 -5.27 25.22
C GLY A 162 3.40 -5.14 23.74
N GLY A 163 2.44 -5.14 22.83
CA GLY A 163 2.65 -4.99 21.39
C GLY A 163 3.28 -3.64 21.03
N PHE A 164 2.87 -2.56 21.70
CA PHE A 164 3.46 -1.23 21.52
C PHE A 164 4.97 -1.21 21.79
N LYS A 165 5.37 -1.77 22.93
CA LYS A 165 6.79 -1.86 23.31
C LYS A 165 7.60 -2.64 22.30
N GLN A 166 7.10 -3.81 21.85
CA GLN A 166 7.77 -4.63 20.83
C GLN A 166 7.87 -3.90 19.49
N SER A 167 6.77 -3.35 18.98
CA SER A 167 6.74 -2.65 17.68
C SER A 167 7.63 -1.40 17.70
N THR A 168 7.66 -0.66 18.79
CA THR A 168 8.53 0.52 18.97
C THR A 168 10.01 0.11 19.02
N GLU A 169 10.34 -0.99 19.70
CA GLU A 169 11.70 -1.54 19.71
C GLU A 169 12.11 -2.02 18.30
N THR A 170 11.19 -2.64 17.57
CA THR A 170 11.44 -3.02 16.16
C THR A 170 11.77 -1.79 15.31
N VAL A 171 11.02 -0.69 15.48
CA VAL A 171 11.34 0.57 14.78
C VAL A 171 12.75 1.05 15.12
N ARG A 172 13.16 1.05 16.40
CA ARG A 172 14.51 1.49 16.81
C ARG A 172 15.61 0.63 16.19
N ARG A 173 15.48 -0.70 16.22
CA ARG A 173 16.47 -1.62 15.64
C ARG A 173 16.57 -1.48 14.12
N LEU A 174 15.42 -1.41 13.42
CA LEU A 174 15.41 -1.20 11.98
C LEU A 174 15.94 0.20 11.60
N LYS A 175 15.73 1.22 12.43
CA LYS A 175 16.32 2.54 12.25
C LYS A 175 17.85 2.46 12.33
N LYS A 176 18.39 1.74 13.32
CA LYS A 176 19.84 1.51 13.42
C LYS A 176 20.38 0.76 12.19
N LEU A 177 19.68 -0.26 11.71
CA LEU A 177 20.07 -0.97 10.47
C LEU A 177 20.08 -0.03 9.26
N SER A 178 19.15 0.93 9.18
CA SER A 178 19.08 1.89 8.07
C SER A 178 20.28 2.84 7.97
N GLU A 179 21.15 2.89 8.98
CA GLU A 179 22.41 3.65 8.96
C GLU A 179 23.51 2.93 8.17
N SER A 180 23.43 1.59 8.10
CA SER A 180 24.43 0.75 7.43
C SER A 180 23.95 0.14 6.11
N TYR A 181 22.63 0.09 5.90
CA TYR A 181 22.01 -0.55 4.74
C TYR A 181 21.04 0.38 4.03
N PRO A 182 20.78 0.21 2.73
CA PRO A 182 19.86 1.05 1.97
C PRO A 182 18.38 0.74 2.30
N ILE A 183 18.01 0.96 3.54
CA ILE A 183 16.66 0.79 4.08
C ILE A 183 15.98 2.15 4.17
N LYS A 184 14.71 2.23 3.74
CA LYS A 184 13.79 3.34 3.99
C LYS A 184 12.73 2.88 4.97
N LEU A 185 12.84 3.32 6.21
CA LEU A 185 11.91 2.98 7.27
C LEU A 185 10.78 3.99 7.35
N SER A 186 9.58 3.51 7.67
CA SER A 186 8.40 4.33 7.96
C SER A 186 7.50 3.66 9.00
N ILE A 187 6.68 4.48 9.66
CA ILE A 187 5.57 4.03 10.50
C ILE A 187 4.28 4.18 9.71
N GLY A 188 3.41 3.16 9.74
CA GLY A 188 2.09 3.19 9.14
C GLY A 188 1.01 3.12 10.20
N THR A 189 0.09 4.08 10.19
CA THR A 189 -1.03 4.16 11.13
C THR A 189 -2.35 4.14 10.39
N VAL A 190 -3.23 3.22 10.76
CA VAL A 190 -4.63 3.22 10.32
C VAL A 190 -5.44 4.05 11.30
N ILE A 191 -6.04 5.14 10.82
CA ILE A 191 -6.91 6.01 11.61
C ILE A 191 -8.25 5.32 11.81
N GLN A 192 -8.68 5.20 13.06
CA GLN A 192 -9.94 4.61 13.48
C GLN A 192 -10.43 5.29 14.75
N PRO A 193 -11.68 5.08 15.22
CA PRO A 193 -12.20 5.76 16.39
C PRO A 193 -11.29 5.71 17.61
N LEU A 194 -10.70 4.55 17.90
CA LEU A 194 -9.87 4.34 19.09
C LEU A 194 -8.60 5.18 19.15
N ASN A 195 -8.03 5.58 18.02
CA ASN A 195 -6.77 6.32 17.98
C ASN A 195 -6.90 7.74 17.41
N LEU A 196 -8.13 8.18 17.12
CA LEU A 196 -8.38 9.46 16.46
C LEU A 196 -7.76 10.65 17.23
N TYR A 197 -7.80 10.60 18.54
CA TYR A 197 -7.31 11.67 19.41
C TYR A 197 -5.82 11.56 19.76
N GLU A 198 -5.14 10.53 19.28
CA GLU A 198 -3.70 10.29 19.55
C GLU A 198 -2.80 10.65 18.34
N LEU A 199 -3.36 11.12 17.21
CA LEU A 199 -2.60 11.29 15.96
C LEU A 199 -1.43 12.25 16.08
N ASP A 200 -1.60 13.37 16.81
CA ASP A 200 -0.52 14.33 17.03
C ASP A 200 0.58 13.75 17.93
N ALA A 201 0.19 13.04 18.98
CA ALA A 201 1.13 12.34 19.86
C ALA A 201 1.89 11.21 19.12
N MET A 202 1.25 10.57 18.14
CA MET A 202 1.87 9.61 17.23
C MET A 202 2.89 10.29 16.30
N GLU A 203 2.61 11.49 15.79
CA GLU A 203 3.57 12.29 15.03
C GLU A 203 4.76 12.70 15.89
N ASP A 204 4.53 13.09 17.14
CA ASP A 204 5.58 13.39 18.11
C ASP A 204 6.47 12.18 18.39
N LEU A 205 5.88 11.00 18.56
CA LEU A 205 6.64 9.76 18.70
C LEU A 205 7.49 9.48 17.46
N ALA A 206 6.93 9.61 16.27
CA ALA A 206 7.65 9.40 15.01
C ALA A 206 8.82 10.40 14.86
N ARG A 207 8.62 11.67 15.25
CA ARG A 207 9.69 12.68 15.28
C ARG A 207 10.80 12.30 16.26
N ARG A 208 10.47 11.83 17.47
CA ARG A 208 11.48 11.35 18.45
C ARG A 208 12.24 10.12 17.95
N LEU A 209 11.59 9.23 17.18
CA LEU A 209 12.22 8.07 16.57
C LEU A 209 13.00 8.40 15.28
N VAL A 210 12.88 9.63 14.78
CA VAL A 210 13.47 10.09 13.50
C VAL A 210 13.04 9.19 12.33
N VAL A 211 11.75 8.85 12.29
CA VAL A 211 11.14 7.99 11.26
C VAL A 211 9.86 8.66 10.76
N PRO A 212 9.64 8.77 9.43
CA PRO A 212 8.40 9.32 8.90
C PRO A 212 7.20 8.44 9.29
N ILE A 213 6.05 9.08 9.50
CA ILE A 213 4.77 8.41 9.75
C ILE A 213 3.79 8.70 8.62
N PHE A 214 3.03 7.68 8.22
CA PHE A 214 1.97 7.77 7.23
C PHE A 214 0.64 7.36 7.85
N PHE A 215 -0.37 8.17 7.62
CA PHE A 215 -1.73 7.88 8.05
C PHE A 215 -2.58 7.44 6.86
N GLN A 216 -3.45 6.47 7.09
CA GLN A 216 -4.50 6.08 6.18
C GLN A 216 -5.79 5.83 6.95
N PRO A 217 -6.97 6.16 6.41
CA PRO A 217 -8.22 5.88 7.09
C PRO A 217 -8.47 4.37 7.15
N LEU A 218 -9.19 3.95 8.18
CA LEU A 218 -9.75 2.61 8.23
C LEU A 218 -10.69 2.40 7.04
N MET A 219 -10.59 1.24 6.42
CA MET A 219 -11.39 0.86 5.29
C MET A 219 -12.21 -0.37 5.64
N PHE A 220 -13.53 -0.24 5.49
CA PHE A 220 -14.46 -1.35 5.66
C PHE A 220 -14.52 -2.14 4.36
N ASP A 221 -13.95 -3.34 4.36
CA ASP A 221 -14.09 -4.27 3.24
C ASP A 221 -13.88 -5.72 3.66
N LYS A 222 -14.23 -6.63 2.74
CA LYS A 222 -14.09 -8.05 2.96
C LYS A 222 -12.63 -8.54 3.01
N PHE A 223 -11.68 -7.77 2.45
CA PHE A 223 -10.27 -8.14 2.53
C PHE A 223 -9.78 -8.24 3.97
N PHE A 224 -10.16 -7.26 4.79
CA PHE A 224 -9.87 -7.28 6.22
C PHE A 224 -10.92 -8.06 7.01
N ASN A 225 -11.95 -8.59 6.32
CA ASN A 225 -13.09 -9.30 6.92
C ASN A 225 -13.82 -8.45 7.97
N ILE A 226 -13.94 -7.16 7.71
CA ILE A 226 -14.62 -6.18 8.55
C ILE A 226 -15.83 -5.70 7.77
N SER A 227 -16.95 -6.34 7.91
CA SER A 227 -18.23 -5.86 7.39
C SER A 227 -19.15 -5.53 8.56
N GLY A 228 -19.46 -4.23 8.69
CA GLY A 228 -20.55 -3.81 9.58
C GLY A 228 -20.24 -3.84 11.08
N ASP A 229 -18.96 -3.87 11.50
CA ASP A 229 -18.62 -3.75 12.91
C ASP A 229 -18.82 -2.30 13.37
N THR A 230 -19.87 -2.08 14.17
CA THR A 230 -20.24 -0.77 14.70
C THR A 230 -19.17 -0.16 15.62
N GLN A 231 -18.33 -0.99 16.26
CA GLN A 231 -17.24 -0.50 17.13
C GLN A 231 -16.12 0.19 16.37
N LEU A 232 -16.02 -0.07 15.06
CA LEU A 232 -15.03 0.54 14.18
C LEU A 232 -15.59 1.70 13.34
N SER A 233 -16.88 1.97 13.45
CA SER A 233 -17.54 3.08 12.78
C SER A 233 -17.36 4.37 13.58
N PHE A 234 -17.01 5.45 12.91
CA PHE A 234 -16.96 6.77 13.54
C PHE A 234 -18.38 7.23 13.90
N SER A 235 -18.58 7.69 15.11
CA SER A 235 -19.75 8.49 15.49
C SER A 235 -19.77 9.83 14.71
N GLU A 236 -20.89 10.54 14.71
CA GLU A 236 -20.98 11.85 14.05
C GLU A 236 -19.94 12.84 14.58
N GLN A 237 -19.74 12.86 15.91
CA GLN A 237 -18.74 13.73 16.54
C GLN A 237 -17.31 13.35 16.16
N GLU A 238 -16.98 12.06 16.12
CA GLU A 238 -15.66 11.57 15.67
C GLU A 238 -15.44 11.84 14.19
N MET A 239 -16.48 11.75 13.36
CA MET A 239 -16.42 12.07 11.94
C MET A 239 -16.11 13.56 11.73
N GLU A 240 -16.74 14.48 12.49
CA GLU A 240 -16.42 15.89 12.44
C GLU A 240 -15.00 16.19 12.94
N THR A 241 -14.54 15.47 13.99
CA THR A 241 -13.15 15.56 14.46
C THR A 241 -12.18 15.08 13.37
N PHE A 242 -12.50 13.96 12.71
CA PHE A 242 -11.67 13.43 11.64
C PHE A 242 -11.57 14.39 10.44
N LYS A 243 -12.66 15.06 10.06
CA LYS A 243 -12.63 16.11 9.02
C LYS A 243 -11.68 17.25 9.41
N LYS A 244 -11.76 17.75 10.65
CA LYS A 244 -10.84 18.79 11.15
C LYS A 244 -9.38 18.37 11.09
N VAL A 245 -9.07 17.14 11.53
CA VAL A 245 -7.72 16.58 11.42
C VAL A 245 -7.23 16.57 9.97
N ILE A 246 -8.08 16.21 9.01
CA ILE A 246 -7.72 16.25 7.58
C ILE A 246 -7.45 17.70 7.15
N GLU A 247 -8.29 18.65 7.52
CA GLU A 247 -8.14 20.07 7.18
C GLU A 247 -6.85 20.68 7.74
N GLU A 248 -6.51 20.39 8.99
CA GLU A 248 -5.25 20.82 9.63
C GLU A 248 -4.02 20.24 8.91
N LYS A 249 -4.05 18.94 8.56
CA LYS A 249 -2.97 18.31 7.79
C LYS A 249 -2.86 18.87 6.38
N LEU A 250 -3.96 19.31 5.77
CA LEU A 250 -3.98 19.97 4.47
C LEU A 250 -3.43 21.40 4.51
N ALA A 251 -3.51 22.09 5.64
CA ALA A 251 -2.98 23.43 5.80
C ALA A 251 -1.44 23.49 5.75
N ASN A 252 -0.76 22.39 6.12
CA ASN A 252 0.68 22.33 6.36
C ASN A 252 1.57 21.94 5.17
N GLY A 253 1.13 22.09 3.91
CA GLY A 253 2.02 21.85 2.77
C GLY A 253 1.38 21.27 1.51
N ILE A 254 2.21 20.87 0.53
CA ILE A 254 1.79 20.24 -0.73
C ILE A 254 2.56 18.93 -0.91
N SER A 255 1.85 17.81 -0.91
CA SER A 255 2.39 16.50 -1.29
C SER A 255 1.35 15.70 -2.08
N THR A 256 1.74 14.57 -2.66
CA THR A 256 0.81 13.65 -3.33
C THR A 256 -0.27 13.15 -2.36
N THR A 257 0.08 13.01 -1.07
CA THR A 257 -0.86 12.65 -0.01
C THR A 257 -1.93 13.71 0.21
N HIS A 258 -1.63 15.01 0.07
CA HIS A 258 -2.62 16.08 0.18
C HIS A 258 -3.71 16.00 -0.88
N PHE A 259 -3.38 15.56 -2.10
CA PHE A 259 -4.39 15.33 -3.12
C PHE A 259 -5.41 14.27 -2.68
N TYR A 260 -4.93 13.17 -2.12
CA TYR A 260 -5.80 12.12 -1.60
C TYR A 260 -6.67 12.61 -0.42
N TRP A 261 -6.08 13.28 0.57
CA TRP A 261 -6.82 13.77 1.73
C TRP A 261 -7.90 14.78 1.36
N ARG A 262 -7.62 15.69 0.42
CA ARG A 262 -8.63 16.63 -0.11
C ARG A 262 -9.74 15.90 -0.86
N ASP A 263 -9.41 14.88 -1.62
CA ASP A 263 -10.41 14.06 -2.31
C ASP A 263 -11.26 13.29 -1.31
N LEU A 264 -10.65 12.69 -0.29
CA LEU A 264 -11.34 12.00 0.79
C LEU A 264 -12.33 12.93 1.51
N LEU A 265 -11.89 14.14 1.88
CA LEU A 265 -12.77 15.15 2.50
C LEU A 265 -13.96 15.50 1.59
N SER A 266 -13.72 15.65 0.29
CA SER A 266 -14.78 15.88 -0.70
C SER A 266 -15.74 14.68 -0.80
N MET A 267 -15.25 13.47 -0.71
CA MET A 267 -16.05 12.24 -0.70
C MET A 267 -16.89 12.12 0.58
N MET A 268 -16.35 12.48 1.74
CA MET A 268 -17.09 12.55 3.00
C MET A 268 -18.26 13.53 2.95
N ASN A 269 -18.18 14.52 2.06
CA ASN A 269 -19.24 15.50 1.75
C ASN A 269 -20.08 15.10 0.51
N GLY A 270 -20.12 13.82 0.15
CA GLY A 270 -20.99 13.26 -0.89
C GLY A 270 -20.45 13.32 -2.33
N SER A 271 -19.22 13.78 -2.54
CA SER A 271 -18.64 13.79 -3.89
C SER A 271 -18.13 12.40 -4.30
N LYS A 272 -18.08 12.14 -5.60
CA LYS A 272 -17.38 10.97 -6.13
C LYS A 272 -15.88 11.17 -6.09
N ARG A 273 -15.15 10.07 -6.00
CA ARG A 273 -13.68 10.03 -6.05
C ARG A 273 -13.14 10.74 -7.31
N LYS A 274 -12.12 11.55 -7.13
CA LYS A 274 -11.35 12.22 -8.19
C LYS A 274 -9.92 11.75 -8.29
N SER A 275 -9.38 11.18 -7.20
CA SER A 275 -8.02 10.65 -7.17
C SER A 275 -7.89 9.43 -8.08
N PRO A 276 -6.85 9.37 -8.95
CA PRO A 276 -6.60 8.23 -9.79
C PRO A 276 -6.20 7.01 -8.97
N CYS A 277 -6.38 5.82 -9.55
CA CYS A 277 -6.02 4.57 -8.91
C CYS A 277 -5.29 3.65 -9.89
N ALA A 278 -4.15 3.11 -9.49
CA ALA A 278 -3.35 2.23 -10.34
C ALA A 278 -3.94 0.81 -10.48
N PHE A 279 -4.82 0.41 -9.56
CA PHE A 279 -5.42 -0.93 -9.56
C PHE A 279 -6.29 -1.21 -10.79
N ASP A 280 -6.79 -0.19 -11.44
CA ASP A 280 -7.63 -0.33 -12.62
C ASP A 280 -6.87 -0.87 -13.85
N ARG A 281 -5.51 -0.77 -13.88
CA ARG A 281 -4.72 -1.12 -15.06
C ARG A 281 -3.29 -1.57 -14.83
N TYR A 282 -2.66 -1.26 -13.67
CA TYR A 282 -1.23 -1.43 -13.49
C TYR A 282 -0.84 -2.34 -12.34
N VAL A 283 -1.76 -2.71 -11.44
CA VAL A 283 -1.44 -3.51 -10.27
C VAL A 283 -1.82 -4.96 -10.49
N PHE A 284 -0.83 -5.85 -10.37
CA PHE A 284 -1.03 -7.29 -10.31
C PHE A 284 -1.13 -7.69 -8.83
N SER A 285 -2.33 -8.08 -8.41
CA SER A 285 -2.57 -8.50 -7.02
C SER A 285 -2.61 -10.02 -6.97
N LEU A 286 -1.53 -10.64 -6.49
CA LEU A 286 -1.43 -12.09 -6.26
C LEU A 286 -1.73 -12.37 -4.80
N TYR A 287 -2.63 -13.31 -4.53
CA TYR A 287 -3.02 -13.69 -3.17
C TYR A 287 -2.36 -14.98 -2.72
N PRO A 288 -2.29 -15.26 -1.37
CA PRO A 288 -1.62 -16.46 -0.86
C PRO A 288 -2.16 -17.76 -1.41
N THR A 289 -3.43 -17.80 -1.79
CA THR A 289 -4.12 -18.96 -2.39
C THR A 289 -3.91 -19.11 -3.90
N GLY A 290 -3.07 -18.24 -4.50
CA GLY A 290 -2.83 -18.24 -5.95
C GLY A 290 -3.85 -17.43 -6.77
N GLU A 291 -4.86 -16.86 -6.15
CA GLU A 291 -5.84 -16.02 -6.82
C GLU A 291 -5.21 -14.70 -7.28
N VAL A 292 -5.62 -14.26 -8.48
CA VAL A 292 -5.25 -12.95 -9.01
C VAL A 292 -6.50 -12.07 -8.99
N LEU A 293 -6.45 -11.00 -8.20
CA LEU A 293 -7.56 -10.07 -8.00
C LEU A 293 -7.31 -8.72 -8.67
N PRO A 294 -8.39 -7.97 -8.99
CA PRO A 294 -8.28 -6.63 -9.57
C PRO A 294 -7.70 -5.60 -8.58
N CYS A 295 -8.01 -5.72 -7.30
CA CYS A 295 -7.51 -4.84 -6.25
C CYS A 295 -7.62 -5.51 -4.87
N SER A 296 -7.21 -4.81 -3.81
CA SER A 296 -7.24 -5.32 -2.44
C SER A 296 -8.66 -5.49 -1.86
N ARG A 297 -9.70 -5.02 -2.54
CA ARG A 297 -11.09 -5.28 -2.14
C ARG A 297 -11.52 -6.67 -2.59
N GLU A 298 -11.98 -7.50 -1.67
CA GLU A 298 -12.40 -8.89 -1.93
C GLU A 298 -13.82 -9.04 -2.49
N ASP A 299 -14.55 -7.96 -2.69
CA ASP A 299 -15.91 -7.97 -3.25
C ASP A 299 -15.94 -8.39 -4.72
N TRP A 300 -14.78 -8.66 -5.30
CA TRP A 300 -14.64 -8.86 -6.74
C TRP A 300 -14.61 -10.31 -7.14
N THR A 301 -15.12 -10.53 -8.32
CA THR A 301 -14.81 -11.74 -9.07
C THR A 301 -13.30 -11.74 -9.37
N VAL A 302 -12.61 -12.78 -8.96
CA VAL A 302 -11.18 -12.98 -9.26
C VAL A 302 -10.93 -12.99 -10.78
N PHE A 303 -9.79 -12.49 -11.21
CA PHE A 303 -9.37 -12.62 -12.61
C PHE A 303 -9.18 -14.09 -12.99
N GLY A 304 -8.51 -14.86 -12.14
CA GLY A 304 -8.21 -16.27 -12.26
C GLY A 304 -7.36 -16.74 -11.09
N ASN A 305 -6.85 -17.98 -11.20
CA ASN A 305 -5.94 -18.56 -10.22
C ASN A 305 -4.69 -19.10 -10.94
N VAL A 306 -3.49 -18.83 -10.40
CA VAL A 306 -2.22 -19.25 -11.01
C VAL A 306 -1.99 -20.76 -10.92
N HIS A 307 -2.82 -21.50 -10.18
CA HIS A 307 -2.84 -22.96 -10.21
C HIS A 307 -3.49 -23.49 -11.50
N ASP A 308 -4.42 -22.73 -12.09
CA ASP A 308 -5.24 -23.19 -13.21
C ASP A 308 -4.68 -22.70 -14.54
N GLU A 309 -4.11 -21.50 -14.59
CA GLU A 309 -3.60 -20.90 -15.83
C GLU A 309 -2.42 -19.92 -15.58
N PRO A 310 -1.55 -19.71 -16.59
CA PRO A 310 -0.43 -18.78 -16.49
C PRO A 310 -0.83 -17.34 -16.20
N ALA A 311 0.01 -16.62 -15.45
CA ALA A 311 -0.24 -15.26 -15.01
C ALA A 311 -0.55 -14.25 -16.13
N ASP A 312 0.08 -14.40 -17.30
CA ASP A 312 -0.16 -13.56 -18.47
C ASP A 312 -1.53 -13.82 -19.11
N LYS A 313 -1.97 -15.08 -19.19
CA LYS A 313 -3.32 -15.42 -19.66
C LYS A 313 -4.38 -14.87 -18.73
N ILE A 314 -4.18 -14.98 -17.41
CA ILE A 314 -5.07 -14.37 -16.40
C ILE A 314 -5.14 -12.86 -16.62
N TRP A 315 -4.00 -12.20 -16.73
CA TRP A 315 -3.91 -10.73 -16.79
C TRP A 315 -4.55 -10.13 -18.04
N PHE A 316 -4.31 -10.73 -19.21
CA PHE A 316 -4.83 -10.25 -20.49
C PHE A 316 -6.17 -10.89 -20.89
N GLY A 317 -6.67 -11.84 -20.10
CA GLY A 317 -7.88 -12.59 -20.40
C GLY A 317 -9.15 -11.73 -20.45
N GLY A 318 -10.16 -12.23 -21.16
CA GLY A 318 -11.46 -11.57 -21.30
C GLY A 318 -12.16 -11.32 -19.96
N LYS A 319 -12.04 -12.28 -19.02
CA LYS A 319 -12.59 -12.15 -17.66
C LYS A 319 -11.97 -10.96 -16.92
N ALA A 320 -10.64 -10.81 -16.93
CA ALA A 320 -9.96 -9.69 -16.30
C ALA A 320 -10.36 -8.34 -16.92
N LYS A 321 -10.55 -8.30 -18.25
CA LYS A 321 -11.03 -7.09 -18.95
C LYS A 321 -12.44 -6.72 -18.50
N ALA A 322 -13.36 -7.65 -18.45
CA ALA A 322 -14.74 -7.43 -18.02
C ALA A 322 -14.81 -6.95 -16.56
N VAL A 323 -14.05 -7.59 -15.64
CA VAL A 323 -14.00 -7.20 -14.23
C VAL A 323 -13.44 -5.79 -14.06
N ARG A 324 -12.36 -5.40 -14.79
CA ARG A 324 -11.82 -4.04 -14.76
C ARG A 324 -12.84 -2.99 -15.23
N GLN A 325 -13.60 -3.29 -16.26
CA GLN A 325 -14.65 -2.38 -16.76
C GLN A 325 -15.75 -2.18 -15.73
N ARG A 326 -16.23 -3.27 -15.13
CA ARG A 326 -17.23 -3.22 -14.06
C ARG A 326 -16.72 -2.45 -12.85
N MET A 327 -15.50 -2.69 -12.41
CA MET A 327 -14.86 -2.00 -11.29
C MET A 327 -14.85 -0.48 -11.49
N LYS A 328 -14.41 -0.02 -12.66
CA LYS A 328 -14.37 1.42 -12.99
C LYS A 328 -15.74 2.08 -12.93
N LYS A 329 -16.78 1.37 -13.37
CA LYS A 329 -18.13 1.91 -13.46
C LYS A 329 -18.86 1.92 -12.10
N GLU A 330 -18.75 0.82 -11.35
CA GLU A 330 -19.63 0.55 -10.22
C GLU A 330 -19.01 0.86 -8.86
N VAL A 331 -17.69 0.70 -8.70
CA VAL A 331 -17.06 0.76 -7.38
C VAL A 331 -16.00 1.83 -7.24
N CYS A 332 -15.14 2.01 -8.23
CA CYS A 332 -14.08 3.02 -8.14
C CYS A 332 -14.59 4.43 -7.81
N PRO A 333 -15.77 4.88 -8.32
CA PRO A 333 -16.29 6.20 -7.98
C PRO A 333 -16.61 6.45 -6.51
N GLY A 334 -16.92 5.38 -5.74
CA GLY A 334 -17.20 5.45 -4.30
C GLY A 334 -16.06 4.96 -3.41
N CYS A 335 -14.91 4.61 -3.97
CA CYS A 335 -13.83 3.97 -3.25
C CYS A 335 -12.90 4.97 -2.58
N SER A 336 -12.73 4.89 -1.27
CA SER A 336 -11.80 5.71 -0.48
C SER A 336 -10.40 5.11 -0.30
N PHE A 337 -10.07 4.01 -0.95
CA PHE A 337 -8.78 3.32 -0.82
C PHE A 337 -7.60 4.18 -1.27
N TYR A 338 -6.56 4.25 -0.43
CA TYR A 338 -5.31 4.96 -0.73
C TYR A 338 -4.30 4.16 -1.55
N CYS A 339 -4.31 2.83 -1.43
CA CYS A 339 -3.21 1.95 -1.85
C CYS A 339 -2.68 2.12 -3.29
N GLY A 340 -3.54 2.49 -4.24
CA GLY A 340 -3.13 2.71 -5.64
C GLY A 340 -2.96 4.18 -6.03
N VAL A 341 -3.21 5.11 -5.11
CA VAL A 341 -3.27 6.55 -5.42
C VAL A 341 -1.89 7.13 -5.65
N GLU A 342 -0.95 6.90 -4.74
CA GLU A 342 0.39 7.48 -4.83
C GLU A 342 1.11 7.07 -6.12
N PHE A 343 1.07 5.76 -6.45
CA PHE A 343 1.64 5.27 -7.69
C PHE A 343 0.97 5.90 -8.92
N ALA A 344 -0.36 6.01 -8.91
CA ALA A 344 -1.11 6.62 -10.00
C ALA A 344 -0.79 8.11 -10.16
N LEU A 345 -0.74 8.88 -9.08
CA LEU A 345 -0.41 10.31 -9.10
C LEU A 345 1.00 10.58 -9.63
N GLN A 346 1.95 9.71 -9.34
CA GLN A 346 3.31 9.81 -9.87
C GLN A 346 3.37 9.64 -11.41
N LYS A 347 2.36 9.03 -12.00
CA LYS A 347 2.28 8.74 -13.44
C LYS A 347 1.29 9.65 -14.15
N GLU A 348 0.25 10.10 -13.46
CA GLU A 348 -0.82 10.90 -14.05
C GLU A 348 -0.55 12.40 -13.93
N PHE A 349 0.29 12.89 -14.84
CA PHE A 349 0.77 14.26 -14.89
C PHE A 349 -0.36 15.31 -14.94
N PHE A 350 -1.41 15.08 -15.73
CA PHE A 350 -2.45 16.10 -15.96
C PHE A 350 -3.33 16.36 -14.74
N THR A 351 -3.70 15.33 -14.01
CA THR A 351 -4.47 15.50 -12.77
C THR A 351 -3.66 16.24 -11.72
N TYR A 352 -2.36 15.90 -11.60
CA TYR A 352 -1.46 16.56 -10.68
C TYR A 352 -1.22 18.03 -11.06
N LEU A 353 -0.98 18.32 -12.33
CA LEU A 353 -0.83 19.70 -12.85
C LEU A 353 -2.08 20.53 -12.63
N ARG A 354 -3.26 19.98 -12.94
CA ARG A 354 -4.55 20.66 -12.73
C ARG A 354 -4.81 20.99 -11.26
N PHE A 355 -4.46 20.08 -10.36
CA PHE A 355 -4.54 20.29 -8.92
C PHE A 355 -3.62 21.43 -8.47
N TYR A 356 -2.37 21.41 -8.93
CA TYR A 356 -1.37 22.42 -8.61
C TYR A 356 -1.77 23.82 -9.11
N LEU A 357 -2.25 23.92 -10.34
CA LEU A 357 -2.69 25.18 -10.93
C LEU A 357 -3.92 25.75 -10.21
N LYS A 358 -4.91 24.91 -9.86
CA LYS A 358 -6.09 25.36 -9.10
C LYS A 358 -5.72 25.94 -7.75
N ARG A 359 -4.74 25.36 -7.06
CA ARG A 359 -4.30 25.89 -5.77
C ARG A 359 -3.62 27.25 -5.89
N ARG A 360 -2.80 27.48 -6.92
CA ARG A 360 -2.18 28.80 -7.14
C ARG A 360 -3.21 29.92 -7.39
N ILE A 361 -4.34 29.58 -7.98
CA ILE A 361 -5.43 30.54 -8.22
C ILE A 361 -6.22 30.81 -6.93
N SER A 362 -6.33 29.83 -6.02
CA SER A 362 -7.04 30.00 -4.74
C SER A 362 -6.20 30.61 -3.61
N ASP A 363 -4.87 30.55 -3.70
CA ASP A 363 -3.93 31.11 -2.71
C ASP A 363 -3.47 32.55 -3.05
N HIS A 364 -3.98 33.14 -4.15
CA HIS A 364 -3.91 34.57 -4.47
C HIS A 364 -5.32 35.16 -4.44
N PRO A 365 -5.64 36.01 -3.45
CA PRO A 365 -6.90 36.77 -3.41
C PRO A 365 -6.98 37.79 -4.55
#